data_ca0beabc680ef2bfd66c0bf61d8a2a78
#
_entry.id   ca0beabc680ef2bfd66c0bf61d8a2a78
#
_cell.length_a   1.000
_cell.length_b   1.000
_cell.length_c   1.000
_cell.angle_alpha   90.00
_cell.angle_beta   90.00
_cell.angle_gamma   90.00
#
_symmetry.space_group_name_H-M   'P 1'
#
loop_
_entity.id
_entity.type
_entity.pdbx_description
1 polymer ?
#
loop_
_entity_poly.entity_id
_entity_poly.type
_entity_poly.pdbx_seq_one_letter_code
_entity_poly.pdbx_strand_id
1 'polypeptide(L)'
;MKLILLGAPGAGKGTQAEIISKKLNIPTISTGNILREAIKNGTETGLKAKSFMDAGKLVPDDVIIGIVRERVARADCANGFILDGVPRTIPQAEALEAAGIHFDAVVSIEIDDAVIEARMTGRRVCGSCGASFHIVANPPKVDGVCDLCGAPLTVRKDDAPETVKNRLKVFHAETEPLKDFYKKLGNLKLVEGNQPIEYATRDILAALGE
;
A
#
# COMPACT_ATOMS: atom_id res chain seq x y z
N MET A 1 9.43 15.26 -3.02
CA MET A 1 9.95 14.00 -2.45
C MET A 1 9.20 12.82 -3.03
N LYS A 2 9.89 11.80 -3.55
CA LYS A 2 9.29 10.58 -4.12
C LYS A 2 9.58 9.41 -3.17
N LEU A 3 8.54 8.77 -2.67
CA LEU A 3 8.62 7.74 -1.63
C LEU A 3 8.01 6.42 -2.07
N ILE A 4 8.56 5.33 -1.55
CA ILE A 4 7.91 4.01 -1.57
C ILE A 4 7.62 3.60 -0.13
N LEU A 5 6.42 3.07 0.11
CA LEU A 5 6.10 2.35 1.34
C LEU A 5 6.09 0.84 1.06
N LEU A 6 7.07 0.14 1.62
CA LEU A 6 7.16 -1.31 1.63
C LEU A 6 6.60 -1.88 2.95
N GLY A 7 6.35 -3.16 2.95
CA GLY A 7 5.89 -3.92 4.11
C GLY A 7 4.79 -4.90 3.73
N ALA A 8 4.57 -5.87 4.58
CA ALA A 8 3.60 -6.93 4.38
C ALA A 8 2.15 -6.42 4.23
N PRO A 9 1.23 -7.19 3.63
CA PRO A 9 -0.18 -6.86 3.65
C PRO A 9 -0.65 -6.69 5.11
N GLY A 10 -1.36 -5.60 5.41
CA GLY A 10 -1.77 -5.32 6.80
C GLY A 10 -0.76 -4.55 7.66
N ALA A 11 0.45 -4.29 7.20
CA ALA A 11 1.48 -3.56 7.96
C ALA A 11 1.14 -2.08 8.26
N GLY A 12 0.07 -1.53 7.68
CA GLY A 12 -0.34 -0.15 7.93
C GLY A 12 0.11 0.85 6.85
N LYS A 13 0.70 0.40 5.74
CA LYS A 13 1.17 1.26 4.64
C LYS A 13 0.16 2.31 4.20
N GLY A 14 -1.07 1.91 3.91
CA GLY A 14 -2.12 2.84 3.45
C GLY A 14 -2.47 3.90 4.48
N THR A 15 -2.51 3.55 5.77
CA THR A 15 -2.75 4.49 6.87
C THR A 15 -1.62 5.50 6.96
N GLN A 16 -0.37 5.04 6.92
CA GLN A 16 0.80 5.91 6.95
C GLN A 16 0.90 6.76 5.68
N ALA A 17 0.63 6.18 4.51
CA ALA A 17 0.60 6.91 3.25
C ALA A 17 -0.37 8.10 3.30
N GLU A 18 -1.57 7.91 3.85
CA GLU A 18 -2.57 8.98 3.97
C GLU A 18 -2.09 10.12 4.90
N ILE A 19 -1.49 9.77 6.04
CA ILE A 19 -1.00 10.76 7.01
C ILE A 19 0.19 11.53 6.44
N ILE A 20 1.18 10.82 5.88
CA ILE A 20 2.40 11.40 5.31
C ILE A 20 2.07 12.26 4.09
N SER A 21 1.17 11.80 3.22
CA SER A 21 0.66 12.55 2.07
C SER A 21 0.16 13.94 2.46
N LYS A 22 -0.63 14.02 3.53
CA LYS A 22 -1.15 15.29 4.06
C LYS A 22 -0.04 16.17 4.63
N LYS A 23 0.92 15.58 5.34
CA LYS A 23 2.03 16.33 5.96
C LYS A 23 3.02 16.87 4.93
N LEU A 24 3.36 16.08 3.92
CA LEU A 24 4.32 16.45 2.88
C LEU A 24 3.66 17.13 1.66
N ASN A 25 2.33 17.23 1.65
CA ASN A 25 1.54 17.78 0.54
C ASN A 25 1.89 17.13 -0.83
N ILE A 26 2.01 15.81 -0.86
CA ILE A 26 2.26 14.99 -2.05
C ILE A 26 1.21 13.90 -2.18
N PRO A 27 0.76 13.52 -3.39
CA PRO A 27 -0.28 12.52 -3.56
C PRO A 27 0.20 11.11 -3.23
N THR A 28 -0.73 10.27 -2.75
CA THR A 28 -0.53 8.82 -2.64
C THR A 28 -1.03 8.12 -3.90
N ILE A 29 -0.22 7.20 -4.42
CA ILE A 29 -0.55 6.31 -5.53
C ILE A 29 -0.65 4.89 -4.99
N SER A 30 -1.87 4.44 -4.70
CA SER A 30 -2.14 3.07 -4.27
C SER A 30 -2.62 2.23 -5.44
N THR A 31 -1.74 1.37 -5.97
CA THR A 31 -2.11 0.47 -7.07
C THR A 31 -3.26 -0.46 -6.70
N GLY A 32 -3.31 -0.91 -5.45
CA GLY A 32 -4.43 -1.71 -4.96
C GLY A 32 -5.78 -0.97 -5.00
N ASN A 33 -5.81 0.33 -4.71
CA ASN A 33 -7.04 1.13 -4.80
C ASN A 33 -7.42 1.37 -6.26
N ILE A 34 -6.48 1.72 -7.12
CA ILE A 34 -6.71 1.91 -8.56
C ILE A 34 -7.30 0.65 -9.18
N LEU A 35 -6.74 -0.53 -8.88
CA LEU A 35 -7.25 -1.80 -9.39
C LEU A 35 -8.65 -2.14 -8.85
N ARG A 36 -8.93 -1.89 -7.57
CA ARG A 36 -10.28 -2.09 -7.00
C ARG A 36 -11.32 -1.17 -7.63
N GLU A 37 -10.95 0.07 -7.90
CA GLU A 37 -11.81 1.00 -8.62
C GLU A 37 -12.04 0.53 -10.07
N ALA A 38 -11.00 0.09 -10.76
CA ALA A 38 -11.11 -0.49 -12.10
C ALA A 38 -12.02 -1.73 -12.13
N ILE A 39 -11.94 -2.62 -11.12
CA ILE A 39 -12.84 -3.78 -10.97
C ILE A 39 -14.28 -3.32 -10.75
N LYS A 40 -14.51 -2.34 -9.87
CA LYS A 40 -15.84 -1.78 -9.59
C LYS A 40 -16.49 -1.19 -10.84
N ASN A 41 -15.68 -0.50 -11.66
CA ASN A 41 -16.12 0.15 -12.90
C ASN A 41 -16.18 -0.82 -14.09
N GLY A 42 -15.79 -2.09 -13.92
CA GLY A 42 -15.84 -3.12 -14.97
C GLY A 42 -14.87 -2.86 -16.14
N THR A 43 -13.79 -2.13 -15.92
CA THR A 43 -12.80 -1.87 -16.98
C THR A 43 -12.06 -3.15 -17.38
N GLU A 44 -11.50 -3.20 -18.58
CA GLU A 44 -10.73 -4.35 -19.08
C GLU A 44 -9.57 -4.69 -18.11
N THR A 45 -8.81 -3.68 -17.66
CA THR A 45 -7.74 -3.83 -16.67
C THR A 45 -8.26 -4.38 -15.34
N GLY A 46 -9.42 -3.89 -14.88
CA GLY A 46 -10.06 -4.38 -13.66
C GLY A 46 -10.48 -5.84 -13.76
N LEU A 47 -11.08 -6.22 -14.87
CA LEU A 47 -11.51 -7.62 -15.12
C LEU A 47 -10.31 -8.57 -15.17
N LYS A 48 -9.22 -8.19 -15.82
CA LYS A 48 -7.97 -8.96 -15.84
C LYS A 48 -7.35 -9.10 -14.44
N ALA A 49 -7.31 -8.02 -13.66
CA ALA A 49 -6.70 -8.01 -12.32
C ALA A 49 -7.50 -8.78 -11.27
N LYS A 50 -8.83 -8.89 -11.44
CA LYS A 50 -9.76 -9.41 -10.43
C LYS A 50 -9.39 -10.81 -9.95
N SER A 51 -9.11 -11.74 -10.85
CA SER A 51 -8.80 -13.14 -10.51
C SER A 51 -7.51 -13.27 -9.69
N PHE A 52 -6.50 -12.45 -9.98
CA PHE A 52 -5.27 -12.41 -9.23
C PHE A 52 -5.50 -11.86 -7.81
N MET A 53 -6.22 -10.76 -7.68
CA MET A 53 -6.49 -10.11 -6.39
C MET A 53 -7.36 -10.98 -5.47
N ASP A 54 -8.42 -11.62 -6.02
CA ASP A 54 -9.30 -12.51 -5.26
C ASP A 54 -8.54 -13.75 -4.74
N ALA A 55 -7.52 -14.22 -5.47
CA ALA A 55 -6.64 -15.32 -5.09
C ALA A 55 -5.45 -14.90 -4.21
N GLY A 56 -5.27 -13.61 -3.90
CA GLY A 56 -4.12 -13.08 -3.17
C GLY A 56 -2.79 -13.18 -3.92
N LYS A 57 -2.84 -13.28 -5.26
CA LYS A 57 -1.68 -13.29 -6.16
C LYS A 57 -1.34 -11.89 -6.63
N LEU A 58 -0.12 -11.71 -7.16
CA LEU A 58 0.26 -10.46 -7.81
C LEU A 58 -0.37 -10.35 -9.21
N VAL A 59 -0.82 -9.15 -9.56
CA VAL A 59 -1.22 -8.79 -10.92
C VAL A 59 0.04 -8.69 -11.79
N PRO A 60 0.02 -9.08 -13.07
CA PRO A 60 1.19 -9.02 -13.96
C PRO A 60 1.91 -7.68 -13.94
N ASP A 61 3.25 -7.72 -13.98
CA ASP A 61 4.11 -6.54 -13.78
C ASP A 61 3.89 -5.46 -14.84
N ASP A 62 3.67 -5.84 -16.10
CA ASP A 62 3.40 -4.92 -17.21
C ASP A 62 2.13 -4.07 -16.95
N VAL A 63 1.08 -4.68 -16.41
CA VAL A 63 -0.16 -4.00 -16.04
C VAL A 63 0.10 -3.00 -14.91
N ILE A 64 0.82 -3.41 -13.88
CA ILE A 64 1.15 -2.55 -12.74
C ILE A 64 2.02 -1.38 -13.16
N ILE A 65 3.08 -1.62 -13.92
CA ILE A 65 3.99 -0.57 -14.38
C ILE A 65 3.28 0.41 -15.33
N GLY A 66 2.40 -0.09 -16.20
CA GLY A 66 1.56 0.76 -17.05
C GLY A 66 0.71 1.75 -16.23
N ILE A 67 0.01 1.25 -15.22
CA ILE A 67 -0.80 2.08 -14.31
C ILE A 67 0.05 3.13 -13.57
N VAL A 68 1.22 2.73 -13.06
CA VAL A 68 2.10 3.65 -12.32
C VAL A 68 2.62 4.75 -13.25
N ARG A 69 3.13 4.40 -14.43
CA ARG A 69 3.66 5.37 -15.40
C ARG A 69 2.62 6.41 -15.80
N GLU A 70 1.40 5.97 -16.10
CA GLU A 70 0.30 6.87 -16.42
C GLU A 70 -0.02 7.81 -15.25
N ARG A 71 -0.05 7.27 -14.02
CA ARG A 71 -0.44 8.03 -12.82
C ARG A 71 0.62 9.04 -12.39
N VAL A 72 1.90 8.70 -12.44
CA VAL A 72 3.00 9.62 -12.05
C VAL A 72 3.23 10.75 -13.05
N ALA A 73 2.75 10.60 -14.29
CA ALA A 73 2.82 11.64 -15.32
C ALA A 73 1.81 12.78 -15.11
N ARG A 74 0.87 12.64 -14.18
CA ARG A 74 -0.13 13.69 -13.90
C ARG A 74 0.51 14.86 -13.15
N ALA A 75 -0.03 16.06 -13.37
CA ALA A 75 0.51 17.31 -12.84
C ALA A 75 0.60 17.36 -11.30
N ASP A 76 -0.29 16.68 -10.59
CA ASP A 76 -0.28 16.61 -9.12
C ASP A 76 0.92 15.85 -8.56
N CYS A 77 1.62 15.06 -9.38
CA CYS A 77 2.84 14.33 -9.00
C CYS A 77 4.14 15.11 -9.25
N ALA A 78 4.07 16.33 -9.77
CA ALA A 78 5.26 17.12 -10.14
C ALA A 78 6.19 17.40 -8.93
N ASN A 79 5.62 17.61 -7.74
CA ASN A 79 6.38 17.89 -6.51
C ASN A 79 6.78 16.62 -5.74
N GLY A 80 6.40 15.44 -6.24
CA GLY A 80 6.65 14.16 -5.61
C GLY A 80 5.37 13.37 -5.41
N PHE A 81 5.51 12.16 -4.85
CA PHE A 81 4.41 11.24 -4.61
C PHE A 81 4.84 10.09 -3.68
N ILE A 82 3.87 9.36 -3.16
CA ILE A 82 4.07 8.14 -2.38
C ILE A 82 3.52 6.97 -3.17
N LEU A 83 4.35 5.94 -3.44
CA LEU A 83 3.87 4.66 -3.96
C LEU A 83 3.49 3.73 -2.80
N ASP A 84 2.25 3.25 -2.81
CA ASP A 84 1.74 2.23 -1.89
C ASP A 84 1.34 0.98 -2.66
N GLY A 85 2.00 -0.13 -2.32
CA GLY A 85 1.74 -1.44 -2.92
C GLY A 85 2.39 -1.69 -4.28
N VAL A 86 3.38 -0.89 -4.65
CA VAL A 86 4.30 -1.07 -5.78
C VAL A 86 5.64 -0.39 -5.45
N PRO A 87 6.79 -0.98 -5.85
CA PRO A 87 6.95 -2.30 -6.46
C PRO A 87 6.65 -3.43 -5.47
N ARG A 88 6.34 -4.61 -6.01
CA ARG A 88 6.19 -5.86 -5.24
C ARG A 88 7.11 -6.96 -5.71
N THR A 89 7.81 -6.75 -6.81
CA THR A 89 8.80 -7.67 -7.39
C THR A 89 10.05 -6.90 -7.78
N ILE A 90 11.19 -7.61 -7.87
CA ILE A 90 12.43 -7.01 -8.39
C ILE A 90 12.25 -6.49 -9.82
N PRO A 91 11.62 -7.22 -10.76
CA PRO A 91 11.36 -6.68 -12.10
C PRO A 91 10.57 -5.37 -12.11
N GLN A 92 9.58 -5.21 -11.21
CA GLN A 92 8.86 -3.93 -11.07
C GLN A 92 9.80 -2.79 -10.62
N ALA A 93 10.66 -3.05 -9.64
CA ALA A 93 11.62 -2.05 -9.15
C ALA A 93 12.60 -1.63 -10.26
N GLU A 94 13.16 -2.61 -10.98
CA GLU A 94 14.06 -2.38 -12.12
C GLU A 94 13.36 -1.58 -13.24
N ALA A 95 12.10 -1.91 -13.54
CA ALA A 95 11.32 -1.19 -14.55
C ALA A 95 11.04 0.27 -14.17
N LEU A 96 10.84 0.57 -12.88
CA LEU A 96 10.69 1.94 -12.39
C LEU A 96 12.00 2.72 -12.51
N GLU A 97 13.13 2.13 -12.09
CA GLU A 97 14.46 2.73 -12.23
C GLU A 97 14.80 2.99 -13.71
N ALA A 98 14.57 2.01 -14.60
CA ALA A 98 14.78 2.13 -16.03
C ALA A 98 13.91 3.22 -16.69
N ALA A 99 12.73 3.49 -16.11
CA ALA A 99 11.86 4.58 -16.53
C ALA A 99 12.30 5.97 -16.01
N GLY A 100 13.42 6.06 -15.26
CA GLY A 100 13.91 7.31 -14.67
C GLY A 100 13.11 7.75 -13.45
N ILE A 101 12.36 6.84 -12.83
CA ILE A 101 11.59 7.12 -11.61
C ILE A 101 12.45 6.69 -10.41
N HIS A 102 13.32 7.59 -9.96
CA HIS A 102 14.15 7.38 -8.77
C HIS A 102 13.44 7.86 -7.52
N PHE A 103 13.70 7.19 -6.38
CA PHE A 103 13.06 7.46 -5.11
C PHE A 103 14.05 8.03 -4.09
N ASP A 104 13.63 9.07 -3.39
CA ASP A 104 14.42 9.72 -2.34
C ASP A 104 14.55 8.80 -1.12
N ALA A 105 13.49 8.07 -0.78
CA ALA A 105 13.51 7.06 0.28
C ALA A 105 12.50 5.95 0.04
N VAL A 106 12.84 4.78 0.55
CA VAL A 106 11.99 3.58 0.59
C VAL A 106 11.84 3.17 2.05
N VAL A 107 10.65 3.36 2.59
CA VAL A 107 10.34 3.04 3.98
C VAL A 107 9.69 1.67 4.05
N SER A 108 10.35 0.72 4.71
CA SER A 108 9.78 -0.60 4.99
C SER A 108 9.22 -0.64 6.40
N ILE A 109 7.92 -0.88 6.51
CA ILE A 109 7.21 -1.02 7.79
C ILE A 109 7.28 -2.49 8.18
N GLU A 110 8.08 -2.78 9.22
CA GLU A 110 8.35 -4.13 9.69
C GLU A 110 7.32 -4.53 10.75
N ILE A 111 6.79 -5.75 10.62
CA ILE A 111 5.76 -6.28 11.53
C ILE A 111 5.68 -7.80 11.41
N ASP A 112 5.43 -8.48 12.53
CA ASP A 112 5.30 -9.93 12.57
C ASP A 112 4.02 -10.43 11.91
N ASP A 113 4.08 -11.57 11.24
CA ASP A 113 2.95 -12.19 10.54
C ASP A 113 1.76 -12.47 11.46
N ALA A 114 1.99 -12.89 12.71
CA ALA A 114 0.94 -13.12 13.68
C ALA A 114 0.11 -11.86 13.99
N VAL A 115 0.78 -10.70 14.02
CA VAL A 115 0.10 -9.40 14.23
C VAL A 115 -0.66 -9.00 12.96
N ILE A 116 -0.11 -9.31 11.79
CA ILE A 116 -0.77 -9.03 10.50
C ILE A 116 -2.08 -9.78 10.37
N GLU A 117 -2.12 -11.08 10.69
CA GLU A 117 -3.35 -11.87 10.62
C GLU A 117 -4.46 -11.25 11.49
N ALA A 118 -4.14 -10.85 12.72
CA ALA A 118 -5.07 -10.16 13.60
C ALA A 118 -5.56 -8.81 13.03
N ARG A 119 -4.65 -8.02 12.46
CA ARG A 119 -4.99 -6.72 11.85
C ARG A 119 -5.88 -6.86 10.62
N MET A 120 -5.64 -7.86 9.78
CA MET A 120 -6.38 -8.06 8.54
C MET A 120 -7.85 -8.45 8.81
N THR A 121 -8.10 -9.30 9.80
CA THR A 121 -9.46 -9.71 10.20
C THR A 121 -10.28 -8.57 10.79
N GLY A 122 -9.63 -7.63 11.47
CA GLY A 122 -10.26 -6.43 12.05
C GLY A 122 -10.45 -5.28 11.08
N ARG A 123 -9.90 -5.35 9.86
CA ARG A 123 -9.97 -4.26 8.89
C ARG A 123 -11.38 -4.05 8.34
N ARG A 124 -11.76 -2.78 8.21
CA ARG A 124 -12.98 -2.32 7.55
C ARG A 124 -12.62 -1.26 6.51
N VAL A 125 -13.27 -1.28 5.35
CA VAL A 125 -12.98 -0.33 4.28
C VAL A 125 -14.25 0.29 3.73
N CYS A 126 -14.16 1.54 3.35
CA CYS A 126 -15.22 2.22 2.65
C CYS A 126 -15.14 1.95 1.15
N GLY A 127 -16.15 1.33 0.56
CA GLY A 127 -16.23 1.08 -0.88
C GLY A 127 -16.45 2.34 -1.74
N SER A 128 -16.81 3.48 -1.10
CA SER A 128 -17.03 4.76 -1.79
C SER A 128 -15.78 5.62 -1.88
N CYS A 129 -15.11 5.91 -0.74
CA CYS A 129 -13.97 6.83 -0.70
C CYS A 129 -12.62 6.13 -0.47
N GLY A 130 -12.58 4.81 -0.29
CA GLY A 130 -11.36 4.04 -0.06
C GLY A 130 -10.79 4.12 1.36
N ALA A 131 -11.40 4.89 2.27
CA ALA A 131 -10.95 5.02 3.65
C ALA A 131 -10.85 3.67 4.35
N SER A 132 -9.83 3.51 5.21
CA SER A 132 -9.56 2.27 5.94
C SER A 132 -9.67 2.50 7.44
N PHE A 133 -10.40 1.60 8.10
CA PHE A 133 -10.61 1.58 9.55
C PHE A 133 -10.21 0.20 10.11
N HIS A 134 -10.11 0.14 11.42
CA HIS A 134 -9.89 -1.12 12.13
C HIS A 134 -10.74 -1.14 13.41
N ILE A 135 -11.44 -2.24 13.65
CA ILE A 135 -12.42 -2.37 14.75
C ILE A 135 -11.83 -2.09 16.15
N VAL A 136 -10.50 -2.18 16.31
CA VAL A 136 -9.80 -1.91 17.59
C VAL A 136 -8.83 -0.73 17.45
N ALA A 137 -7.89 -0.79 16.50
CA ALA A 137 -6.78 0.16 16.41
C ALA A 137 -7.17 1.55 15.84
N ASN A 138 -8.20 1.61 15.00
CA ASN A 138 -8.72 2.85 14.42
C ASN A 138 -10.22 2.67 14.13
N PRO A 139 -11.07 2.58 15.16
CA PRO A 139 -12.50 2.34 14.98
C PRO A 139 -13.19 3.56 14.35
N PRO A 140 -14.22 3.35 13.52
CA PRO A 140 -15.06 4.45 13.07
C PRO A 140 -15.86 5.02 14.26
N LYS A 141 -16.25 6.28 14.19
CA LYS A 141 -17.09 6.95 15.22
C LYS A 141 -18.44 6.27 15.41
N VAL A 142 -19.01 5.77 14.32
CA VAL A 142 -20.24 4.97 14.29
C VAL A 142 -19.92 3.65 13.64
N ASP A 143 -20.20 2.55 14.34
CA ASP A 143 -19.90 1.21 13.83
C ASP A 143 -20.53 0.97 12.46
N GLY A 144 -19.74 0.44 11.53
CA GLY A 144 -20.16 0.15 10.16
C GLY A 144 -20.31 1.37 9.24
N VAL A 145 -20.04 2.61 9.70
CA VAL A 145 -20.19 3.84 8.92
C VAL A 145 -18.86 4.55 8.72
N CYS A 146 -18.59 4.98 7.51
CA CYS A 146 -17.38 5.73 7.17
C CYS A 146 -17.40 7.15 7.71
N ASP A 147 -16.43 7.56 8.53
CA ASP A 147 -16.33 8.90 9.10
C ASP A 147 -16.11 10.01 8.06
N LEU A 148 -15.61 9.65 6.87
CA LEU A 148 -15.25 10.64 5.83
C LEU A 148 -16.41 10.93 4.87
N CYS A 149 -17.25 9.93 4.55
CA CYS A 149 -18.29 10.10 3.52
C CYS A 149 -19.65 9.51 3.90
N GLY A 150 -19.81 8.94 5.11
CA GLY A 150 -21.06 8.37 5.58
C GLY A 150 -21.49 7.05 4.93
N ALA A 151 -20.72 6.51 3.98
CA ALA A 151 -21.06 5.25 3.31
C ALA A 151 -20.79 4.03 4.21
N PRO A 152 -21.46 2.87 3.96
CA PRO A 152 -21.22 1.66 4.72
C PRO A 152 -19.76 1.15 4.60
N LEU A 153 -19.23 0.65 5.71
CA LEU A 153 -17.95 -0.04 5.76
C LEU A 153 -18.15 -1.53 5.47
N THR A 154 -17.20 -2.12 4.77
CA THR A 154 -17.21 -3.54 4.38
C THR A 154 -15.89 -4.23 4.69
N VAL A 155 -15.89 -5.54 4.75
CA VAL A 155 -14.67 -6.36 4.76
C VAL A 155 -14.23 -6.60 3.33
N ARG A 156 -12.94 -6.53 3.05
CA ARG A 156 -12.39 -6.87 1.73
C ARG A 156 -12.43 -8.38 1.52
N LYS A 157 -12.70 -8.83 0.30
CA LYS A 157 -12.65 -10.25 -0.07
C LYS A 157 -11.26 -10.85 0.14
N ASP A 158 -10.22 -10.08 -0.15
CA ASP A 158 -8.82 -10.47 -0.01
C ASP A 158 -8.30 -10.42 1.46
N ASP A 159 -9.18 -10.14 2.43
CA ASP A 159 -8.90 -10.24 3.87
C ASP A 159 -9.44 -11.54 4.51
N ALA A 160 -9.98 -12.45 3.71
CA ALA A 160 -10.31 -13.79 4.19
C ALA A 160 -9.05 -14.51 4.69
N PRO A 161 -9.10 -15.26 5.81
CA PRO A 161 -7.91 -15.85 6.45
C PRO A 161 -7.00 -16.64 5.50
N GLU A 162 -7.58 -17.47 4.64
CA GLU A 162 -6.81 -18.25 3.68
C GLU A 162 -6.13 -17.37 2.62
N THR A 163 -6.80 -16.30 2.18
CA THR A 163 -6.22 -15.34 1.24
C THR A 163 -5.09 -14.55 1.90
N VAL A 164 -5.24 -14.18 3.18
CA VAL A 164 -4.19 -13.48 3.96
C VAL A 164 -2.94 -14.34 4.06
N LYS A 165 -3.06 -15.63 4.38
CA LYS A 165 -1.91 -16.56 4.41
C LYS A 165 -1.21 -16.65 3.06
N ASN A 166 -1.98 -16.74 1.98
CA ASN A 166 -1.38 -16.76 0.65
C ASN A 166 -0.66 -15.44 0.31
N ARG A 167 -1.24 -14.30 0.70
CA ARG A 167 -0.62 -12.97 0.50
C ARG A 167 0.68 -12.82 1.29
N LEU A 168 0.77 -13.34 2.51
CA LEU A 168 2.00 -13.36 3.29
C LEU A 168 3.06 -14.24 2.63
N LYS A 169 2.68 -15.45 2.19
CA LYS A 169 3.59 -16.32 1.43
C LYS A 169 4.14 -15.63 0.17
N VAL A 170 3.29 -14.99 -0.60
CA VAL A 170 3.69 -14.23 -1.80
C VAL A 170 4.57 -13.04 -1.43
N PHE A 171 4.25 -12.33 -0.35
CA PHE A 171 5.06 -11.22 0.14
C PHE A 171 6.49 -11.66 0.46
N HIS A 172 6.67 -12.72 1.25
CA HIS A 172 8.00 -13.22 1.61
C HIS A 172 8.80 -13.71 0.40
N ALA A 173 8.13 -14.35 -0.56
CA ALA A 173 8.80 -14.88 -1.75
C ALA A 173 9.20 -13.79 -2.76
N GLU A 174 8.35 -12.80 -2.98
CA GLU A 174 8.45 -11.88 -4.12
C GLU A 174 8.80 -10.44 -3.71
N THR A 175 8.25 -9.97 -2.57
CA THR A 175 8.32 -8.56 -2.18
C THR A 175 9.40 -8.29 -1.14
N GLU A 176 9.58 -9.16 -0.19
CA GLU A 176 10.58 -9.00 0.86
C GLU A 176 12.01 -8.85 0.31
N PRO A 177 12.42 -9.54 -0.77
CA PRO A 177 13.73 -9.33 -1.42
C PRO A 177 14.00 -7.90 -1.89
N LEU A 178 12.97 -7.07 -2.07
CA LEU A 178 13.13 -5.66 -2.38
C LEU A 178 13.89 -4.88 -1.29
N LYS A 179 13.85 -5.34 -0.04
CA LYS A 179 14.64 -4.72 1.04
C LYS A 179 16.13 -4.75 0.72
N ASP A 180 16.63 -5.89 0.24
CA ASP A 180 18.04 -6.00 -0.16
C ASP A 180 18.36 -5.17 -1.41
N PHE A 181 17.43 -5.08 -2.36
CA PHE A 181 17.55 -4.25 -3.54
C PHE A 181 17.73 -2.77 -3.16
N TYR A 182 16.82 -2.21 -2.36
CA TYR A 182 16.88 -0.81 -1.96
C TYR A 182 17.95 -0.51 -0.89
N LYS A 183 18.36 -1.50 -0.11
CA LYS A 183 19.53 -1.39 0.77
C LYS A 183 20.80 -1.19 -0.03
N LYS A 184 20.98 -1.90 -1.15
CA LYS A 184 22.12 -1.72 -2.06
C LYS A 184 22.12 -0.34 -2.72
N LEU A 185 20.94 0.22 -3.01
CA LEU A 185 20.80 1.60 -3.53
C LEU A 185 21.00 2.68 -2.44
N GLY A 186 21.07 2.31 -1.16
CA GLY A 186 21.36 3.22 -0.05
C GLY A 186 20.17 4.06 0.42
N ASN A 187 18.96 3.81 -0.08
CA ASN A 187 17.76 4.60 0.23
C ASN A 187 16.70 3.85 1.07
N LEU A 188 16.99 2.64 1.55
CA LEU A 188 16.10 1.87 2.44
C LEU A 188 16.12 2.44 3.87
N LYS A 189 14.92 2.60 4.45
CA LYS A 189 14.67 2.94 5.86
C LYS A 189 13.76 1.87 6.47
N LEU A 190 14.15 1.31 7.61
CA LEU A 190 13.33 0.33 8.34
C LEU A 190 12.63 1.03 9.49
N VAL A 191 11.34 0.79 9.66
CA VAL A 191 10.51 1.36 10.72
C VAL A 191 9.66 0.27 11.36
N GLU A 192 9.63 0.23 12.69
CA GLU A 192 8.80 -0.68 13.45
C GLU A 192 7.30 -0.40 13.24
N GLY A 193 6.56 -1.41 12.83
CA GLY A 193 5.11 -1.31 12.56
C GLY A 193 4.22 -1.82 13.68
N ASN A 194 4.79 -2.56 14.66
CA ASN A 194 4.02 -3.08 15.80
C ASN A 194 3.95 -2.06 16.95
N GLN A 195 3.47 -0.87 16.64
CA GLN A 195 3.34 0.24 17.58
C GLN A 195 2.11 1.10 17.23
N PRO A 196 1.68 2.04 18.11
CA PRO A 196 0.62 3.00 17.81
C PRO A 196 0.88 3.79 16.53
N ILE A 197 -0.19 4.15 15.83
CA ILE A 197 -0.13 4.83 14.51
C ILE A 197 0.74 6.10 14.58
N GLU A 198 0.57 6.90 15.66
CA GLU A 198 1.31 8.16 15.82
C GLU A 198 2.82 7.94 15.97
N TYR A 199 3.23 6.87 16.66
CA TYR A 199 4.65 6.55 16.85
C TYR A 199 5.27 6.06 15.54
N ALA A 200 4.57 5.18 14.81
CA ALA A 200 5.01 4.77 13.48
C ALA A 200 5.11 5.98 12.52
N THR A 201 4.16 6.91 12.57
CA THR A 201 4.20 8.15 11.78
C THR A 201 5.41 9.00 12.14
N ARG A 202 5.66 9.22 13.45
CA ARG A 202 6.82 9.98 13.93
C ARG A 202 8.13 9.36 13.45
N ASP A 203 8.25 8.04 13.59
CA ASP A 203 9.49 7.34 13.23
C ASP A 203 9.73 7.33 11.71
N ILE A 204 8.65 7.26 10.90
CA ILE A 204 8.76 7.42 9.45
C ILE A 204 9.23 8.83 9.10
N LEU A 205 8.62 9.88 9.66
CA LEU A 205 9.01 11.26 9.37
C LEU A 205 10.44 11.52 9.80
N ALA A 206 10.85 11.08 10.99
CA ALA A 206 12.24 11.18 11.45
C ALA A 206 13.22 10.45 10.50
N ALA A 207 12.85 9.28 9.96
CA ALA A 207 13.67 8.56 8.98
C ALA A 207 13.78 9.29 7.63
N LEU A 208 12.81 10.16 7.31
CA LEU A 208 12.79 11.01 6.12
C LEU A 208 13.51 12.36 6.34
N GLY A 209 13.88 12.71 7.58
CA GLY A 209 14.48 13.99 7.92
C GLY A 209 13.47 15.13 8.07
N GLU A 210 12.21 14.80 8.39
CA GLU A 210 11.07 15.73 8.53
C GLU A 210 10.61 15.88 9.99
#